data_f67f23e3622fefbddc01cc9118faa910
#
_entry.id   f67f23e3622fefbddc01cc9118faa910
#
_cell.length_a   1.000
_cell.length_b   1.000
_cell.length_c   1.000
_cell.angle_alpha   90.00
_cell.angle_beta   90.00
_cell.angle_gamma   90.00
#
_symmetry.space_group_name_H-M   'P 1'
#
loop_
_entity.id
_entity.type
_entity.pdbx_description
1 polymer ?
#
loop_
_entity_poly.entity_id
_entity_poly.type
_entity_poly.pdbx_seq_one_letter_code
_entity_poly.pdbx_strand_id
1 'polypeptide(L)'
;RRGFAAIYRIYWFLVIDLGMHLVMKLIVSILRSRRLVHIFFRSIVPSLVFQNWVVTDRSDRALVMKHELFRHLELEAFVVRSHVLEAASFVKDILQYADNSNHQLSELTIERLQKAQLLDSLSSIKGRFTHHYPICFRRIMPDDTLISMASGTSEDWYAISFITYQEPRDEFHALATFLANSMFELFQ
;
A
#
# COMPACT_ATOMS: atom_id res chain seq x y z
N ARG A 1 28.31 -20.79 2.29
CA ARG A 1 27.01 -20.34 1.71
C ARG A 1 25.88 -20.30 2.76
N ARG A 2 25.82 -21.23 3.72
CA ARG A 2 24.83 -21.13 4.84
C ARG A 2 25.04 -19.92 5.74
N GLY A 3 26.27 -19.43 5.88
CA GLY A 3 26.59 -18.24 6.63
C GLY A 3 26.01 -16.95 6.06
N PHE A 4 25.96 -16.81 4.73
CA PHE A 4 25.36 -15.64 4.08
C PHE A 4 23.87 -15.51 4.33
N ALA A 5 23.13 -16.62 4.33
CA ALA A 5 21.70 -16.59 4.65
C ALA A 5 21.46 -16.24 6.14
N ALA A 6 22.31 -16.65 7.06
CA ALA A 6 22.22 -16.27 8.47
C ALA A 6 22.47 -14.78 8.67
N ILE A 7 23.50 -14.21 8.02
CA ILE A 7 23.79 -12.76 8.06
C ILE A 7 22.62 -11.97 7.48
N TYR A 8 22.04 -12.40 6.35
CA TYR A 8 20.88 -11.77 5.78
C TYR A 8 19.67 -11.78 6.72
N ARG A 9 19.41 -12.88 7.43
CA ARG A 9 18.33 -12.97 8.43
C ARG A 9 18.55 -12.05 9.64
N ILE A 10 19.81 -11.94 10.11
CA ILE A 10 20.15 -10.99 11.18
C ILE A 10 19.93 -9.54 10.70
N TYR A 11 20.41 -9.21 9.50
CA TYR A 11 20.16 -7.91 8.91
C TYR A 11 18.66 -7.63 8.77
N TRP A 12 17.89 -8.58 8.23
CA TRP A 12 16.46 -8.46 8.09
C TRP A 12 15.76 -8.17 9.42
N PHE A 13 16.07 -8.95 10.45
CA PHE A 13 15.51 -8.76 11.78
C PHE A 13 15.89 -7.39 12.37
N LEU A 14 17.16 -7.01 12.33
CA LEU A 14 17.62 -5.77 12.97
C LEU A 14 17.17 -4.52 12.20
N VAL A 15 17.18 -4.54 10.87
CA VAL A 15 16.89 -3.36 10.05
C VAL A 15 15.42 -3.29 9.71
N ILE A 16 14.83 -4.38 9.26
CA ILE A 16 13.44 -4.37 8.76
C ILE A 16 12.47 -4.62 9.92
N ASP A 17 12.56 -5.73 10.62
CA ASP A 17 11.56 -6.06 11.62
C ASP A 17 11.64 -5.14 12.86
N LEU A 18 12.80 -4.96 13.45
CA LEU A 18 12.98 -4.12 14.63
C LEU A 18 13.16 -2.64 14.28
N GLY A 19 14.11 -2.32 13.40
CA GLY A 19 14.48 -0.93 13.09
C GLY A 19 13.34 -0.15 12.45
N MET A 20 12.73 -0.68 11.38
CA MET A 20 11.58 -0.02 10.76
C MET A 20 10.38 0.04 11.70
N HIS A 21 10.14 -1.00 12.52
CA HIS A 21 9.09 -0.95 13.53
C HIS A 21 9.27 0.23 14.48
N LEU A 22 10.45 0.40 15.07
CA LEU A 22 10.72 1.49 16.02
C LEU A 22 10.60 2.87 15.37
N VAL A 23 11.18 3.02 14.17
CA VAL A 23 11.10 4.29 13.43
C VAL A 23 9.66 4.61 13.04
N MET A 24 8.91 3.65 12.49
CA MET A 24 7.52 3.88 12.10
C MET A 24 6.62 4.14 13.32
N LYS A 25 6.82 3.44 14.42
CA LYS A 25 6.13 3.72 15.68
C LYS A 25 6.38 5.16 16.14
N LEU A 26 7.63 5.63 16.07
CA LEU A 26 7.96 7.00 16.45
C LEU A 26 7.31 8.02 15.52
N ILE A 27 7.51 7.91 14.20
CA ILE A 27 7.08 8.96 13.25
C ILE A 27 5.59 8.91 12.94
N VAL A 28 4.96 7.75 13.00
CA VAL A 28 3.53 7.57 12.69
C VAL A 28 2.67 7.66 13.95
N SER A 29 2.93 6.82 14.97
CA SER A 29 2.04 6.72 16.13
C SER A 29 2.26 7.83 17.14
N ILE A 30 3.52 8.29 17.32
CA ILE A 30 3.87 9.31 18.33
C ILE A 30 3.89 10.71 17.71
N LEU A 31 4.71 10.93 16.68
CA LEU A 31 4.88 12.26 16.06
C LEU A 31 3.79 12.62 15.06
N ARG A 32 3.10 11.62 14.49
CA ARG A 32 2.05 11.75 13.46
C ARG A 32 2.47 12.68 12.31
N SER A 33 3.71 12.56 11.86
CA SER A 33 4.33 13.49 10.92
C SER A 33 4.42 12.91 9.51
N ARG A 34 3.54 13.36 8.59
CA ARG A 34 3.59 13.02 7.16
C ARG A 34 4.93 13.39 6.51
N ARG A 35 5.49 14.54 6.90
CA ARG A 35 6.78 15.00 6.38
C ARG A 35 7.90 14.03 6.72
N LEU A 36 7.95 13.52 7.95
CA LEU A 36 8.95 12.56 8.38
C LEU A 36 8.77 11.21 7.68
N VAL A 37 7.53 10.74 7.50
CA VAL A 37 7.23 9.54 6.71
C VAL A 37 7.76 9.69 5.28
N HIS A 38 7.48 10.81 4.63
CA HIS A 38 7.95 11.08 3.27
C HIS A 38 9.49 11.09 3.17
N ILE A 39 10.17 11.79 4.08
CA ILE A 39 11.64 11.83 4.14
C ILE A 39 12.20 10.42 4.38
N PHE A 40 11.59 9.66 5.28
CA PHE A 40 12.02 8.30 5.61
C PHE A 40 11.98 7.38 4.39
N PHE A 41 10.85 7.30 3.70
CA PHE A 41 10.71 6.44 2.52
C PHE A 41 11.50 6.93 1.31
N ARG A 42 11.65 8.25 1.13
CA ARG A 42 12.36 8.80 -0.01
C ARG A 42 13.88 8.73 0.13
N SER A 43 14.39 8.92 1.33
CA SER A 43 15.84 9.13 1.53
C SER A 43 16.50 8.05 2.38
N ILE A 44 15.82 7.56 3.43
CA ILE A 44 16.43 6.63 4.38
C ILE A 44 16.26 5.18 3.91
N VAL A 45 15.04 4.76 3.57
CA VAL A 45 14.77 3.38 3.16
C VAL A 45 15.63 2.93 1.98
N PRO A 46 15.81 3.71 0.90
CA PRO A 46 16.68 3.31 -0.21
C PRO A 46 18.14 3.09 0.20
N SER A 47 18.65 3.81 1.20
CA SER A 47 20.00 3.65 1.71
C SER A 47 20.19 2.42 2.61
N LEU A 48 19.10 1.88 3.14
CA LEU A 48 19.12 0.67 3.95
C LEU A 48 19.12 -0.61 3.09
N VAL A 49 18.74 -0.51 1.81
CA VAL A 49 18.68 -1.65 0.90
C VAL A 49 20.05 -1.91 0.30
N PHE A 50 20.63 -3.07 0.59
CA PHE A 50 21.87 -3.50 -0.06
C PHE A 50 21.58 -3.97 -1.49
N GLN A 51 22.13 -3.23 -2.45
CA GLN A 51 22.02 -3.58 -3.86
C GLN A 51 22.83 -4.85 -4.18
N ASN A 52 22.30 -5.68 -5.10
CA ASN A 52 22.98 -6.88 -5.60
C ASN A 52 23.30 -7.96 -4.54
N TRP A 53 22.57 -7.97 -3.43
CA TRP A 53 22.73 -9.03 -2.44
C TRP A 53 22.00 -10.29 -2.88
N VAL A 54 22.76 -11.27 -3.36
CA VAL A 54 22.23 -12.58 -3.75
C VAL A 54 22.24 -13.50 -2.53
N VAL A 55 21.06 -13.92 -2.10
CA VAL A 55 20.88 -14.84 -0.97
C VAL A 55 20.44 -16.20 -1.51
N THR A 56 21.11 -17.26 -1.08
CA THR A 56 20.71 -18.64 -1.36
C THR A 56 20.34 -19.32 -0.07
N ASP A 57 19.09 -19.73 0.08
CA ASP A 57 18.57 -20.48 1.21
C ASP A 57 17.51 -21.50 0.74
N ARG A 58 16.95 -22.27 1.65
CA ARG A 58 15.80 -23.15 1.35
C ARG A 58 14.57 -22.30 0.99
N SER A 59 13.74 -22.80 0.08
CA SER A 59 12.56 -22.07 -0.39
C SER A 59 11.60 -21.69 0.73
N ASP A 60 11.38 -22.59 1.69
CA ASP A 60 10.56 -22.34 2.87
C ASP A 60 11.09 -21.20 3.78
N ARG A 61 12.39 -20.87 3.68
CA ARG A 61 13.03 -19.79 4.43
C ARG A 61 13.26 -18.53 3.60
N ALA A 62 13.41 -18.68 2.28
CA ALA A 62 13.62 -17.55 1.39
C ALA A 62 12.30 -16.85 1.04
N LEU A 63 11.20 -17.60 0.94
CA LEU A 63 9.89 -17.10 0.55
C LEU A 63 9.02 -16.67 1.74
N VAL A 64 9.28 -17.20 2.94
CA VAL A 64 8.50 -16.87 4.14
C VAL A 64 9.36 -16.03 5.08
N MET A 65 9.19 -14.72 5.00
CA MET A 65 9.79 -13.78 5.94
C MET A 65 8.86 -13.59 7.13
N LYS A 66 9.30 -13.98 8.30
CA LYS A 66 8.53 -13.76 9.53
C LYS A 66 8.71 -12.33 10.00
N HIS A 67 7.61 -11.59 10.06
CA HIS A 67 7.52 -10.27 10.69
C HIS A 67 6.74 -10.39 11.98
N GLU A 68 7.41 -10.28 13.11
CA GLU A 68 6.74 -10.35 14.41
C GLU A 68 6.47 -8.95 14.97
N LEU A 69 7.35 -8.02 14.72
CA LEU A 69 7.28 -6.66 15.26
C LEU A 69 6.74 -5.68 14.23
N PHE A 70 7.26 -5.71 13.01
CA PHE A 70 6.88 -4.81 11.92
C PHE A 70 5.61 -5.29 11.23
N ARG A 71 4.47 -5.01 11.86
CA ARG A 71 3.15 -5.35 11.33
C ARG A 71 2.55 -4.19 10.55
N HIS A 72 1.77 -4.50 9.54
CA HIS A 72 1.08 -3.53 8.72
C HIS A 72 -0.38 -3.95 8.47
N LEU A 73 -1.20 -3.00 8.07
CA LEU A 73 -2.53 -3.23 7.51
C LEU A 73 -2.42 -3.03 6.01
N GLU A 74 -3.15 -3.82 5.25
CA GLU A 74 -3.14 -3.77 3.79
C GLU A 74 -4.56 -3.92 3.24
N LEU A 75 -4.84 -3.15 2.18
CA LEU A 75 -5.96 -3.34 1.27
C LEU A 75 -5.39 -3.54 -0.13
N GLU A 76 -5.87 -4.51 -0.86
CA GLU A 76 -5.60 -4.66 -2.29
C GLU A 76 -6.88 -4.44 -3.09
N ALA A 77 -6.81 -3.57 -4.08
CA ALA A 77 -7.84 -3.39 -5.10
C ALA A 77 -7.32 -3.93 -6.43
N PHE A 78 -8.18 -4.60 -7.18
CA PHE A 78 -7.83 -5.22 -8.46
C PHE A 78 -8.53 -4.50 -9.58
N VAL A 79 -7.78 -4.11 -10.61
CA VAL A 79 -8.29 -3.43 -11.79
C VAL A 79 -7.72 -4.06 -13.06
N VAL A 80 -8.49 -4.09 -14.13
CA VAL A 80 -8.01 -4.54 -15.44
C VAL A 80 -7.03 -3.52 -16.02
N ARG A 81 -6.12 -3.98 -16.86
CA ARG A 81 -5.06 -3.17 -17.46
C ARG A 81 -5.58 -1.91 -18.13
N SER A 82 -6.71 -2.00 -18.85
CA SER A 82 -7.34 -0.87 -19.53
C SER A 82 -7.69 0.28 -18.59
N HIS A 83 -8.02 -0.01 -17.32
CA HIS A 83 -8.42 1.00 -16.33
C HIS A 83 -7.29 1.42 -15.35
N VAL A 84 -6.10 0.80 -15.41
CA VAL A 84 -5.06 1.00 -14.38
C VAL A 84 -4.59 2.45 -14.24
N LEU A 85 -4.43 3.19 -15.34
CA LEU A 85 -3.98 4.60 -15.29
C LEU A 85 -5.05 5.51 -14.72
N GLU A 86 -6.29 5.23 -15.04
CA GLU A 86 -7.44 5.96 -14.56
C GLU A 86 -7.66 5.73 -13.07
N ALA A 87 -7.59 4.47 -12.64
CA ALA A 87 -7.63 4.09 -11.24
C ALA A 87 -6.46 4.69 -10.43
N ALA A 88 -5.25 4.69 -10.98
CA ALA A 88 -4.09 5.31 -10.35
C ALA A 88 -4.26 6.83 -10.16
N SER A 89 -4.84 7.52 -11.15
CA SER A 89 -5.14 8.96 -11.06
C SER A 89 -6.18 9.25 -10.00
N PHE A 90 -7.27 8.46 -9.98
CA PHE A 90 -8.31 8.54 -8.96
C PHE A 90 -7.75 8.32 -7.55
N VAL A 91 -7.00 7.23 -7.35
CA VAL A 91 -6.38 6.90 -6.06
C VAL A 91 -5.46 8.01 -5.60
N LYS A 92 -4.63 8.58 -6.50
CA LYS A 92 -3.75 9.71 -6.17
C LYS A 92 -4.54 10.90 -5.65
N ASP A 93 -5.63 11.25 -6.30
CA ASP A 93 -6.48 12.39 -5.94
C ASP A 93 -7.14 12.17 -4.56
N ILE A 94 -7.69 10.97 -4.32
CA ILE A 94 -8.27 10.57 -3.03
C ILE A 94 -7.24 10.60 -1.89
N LEU A 95 -6.04 10.11 -2.11
CA LEU A 95 -5.00 10.13 -1.09
C LEU A 95 -4.52 11.54 -0.77
N GLN A 96 -4.43 12.42 -1.77
CA GLN A 96 -4.11 13.84 -1.55
C GLN A 96 -5.21 14.53 -0.75
N TYR A 97 -6.47 14.22 -1.01
CA TYR A 97 -7.61 14.71 -0.25
C TYR A 97 -7.63 14.19 1.20
N ALA A 98 -7.32 12.90 1.38
CA ALA A 98 -7.21 12.32 2.71
C ALA A 98 -6.04 12.93 3.50
N ASP A 99 -4.92 13.21 2.84
CA ASP A 99 -3.73 13.76 3.49
C ASP A 99 -3.81 15.25 3.77
N ASN A 100 -4.51 16.02 2.95
CA ASN A 100 -4.55 17.48 3.04
C ASN A 100 -6.00 17.98 3.01
N SER A 101 -6.46 18.51 4.13
CA SER A 101 -7.81 19.08 4.25
C SER A 101 -8.11 20.23 3.30
N ASN A 102 -7.07 20.89 2.74
CA ASN A 102 -7.21 21.98 1.78
C ASN A 102 -7.14 21.52 0.32
N HIS A 103 -6.84 20.23 0.08
CA HIS A 103 -6.84 19.69 -1.28
C HIS A 103 -8.25 19.66 -1.84
N GLN A 104 -8.41 20.16 -3.07
CA GLN A 104 -9.65 20.08 -3.82
C GLN A 104 -9.55 18.91 -4.80
N LEU A 105 -10.55 18.05 -4.79
CA LEU A 105 -10.64 16.96 -5.77
C LEU A 105 -10.80 17.51 -7.18
N SER A 106 -10.26 16.80 -8.15
CA SER A 106 -10.48 17.12 -9.57
C SER A 106 -11.96 16.98 -9.93
N GLU A 107 -12.42 17.77 -10.91
CA GLU A 107 -13.80 17.72 -11.41
C GLU A 107 -14.18 16.29 -11.85
N LEU A 108 -13.27 15.60 -12.51
CA LEU A 108 -13.48 14.21 -12.94
C LEU A 108 -13.69 13.25 -11.76
N THR A 109 -12.93 13.41 -10.67
CA THR A 109 -13.11 12.59 -9.46
C THR A 109 -14.46 12.88 -8.81
N ILE A 110 -14.85 14.17 -8.73
CA ILE A 110 -16.15 14.58 -8.19
C ILE A 110 -17.30 13.98 -9.01
N GLU A 111 -17.27 14.13 -10.33
CA GLU A 111 -18.29 13.59 -11.23
C GLU A 111 -18.47 12.08 -11.05
N ARG A 112 -17.36 11.34 -10.98
CA ARG A 112 -17.38 9.89 -10.77
C ARG A 112 -18.01 9.52 -9.43
N LEU A 113 -17.61 10.18 -8.36
CA LEU A 113 -18.14 9.91 -7.03
C LEU A 113 -19.62 10.30 -6.92
N GLN A 114 -20.06 11.35 -7.60
CA GLN A 114 -21.48 11.72 -7.71
C GLN A 114 -22.28 10.63 -8.40
N LYS A 115 -21.80 10.17 -9.56
CA LYS A 115 -22.44 9.10 -10.33
C LYS A 115 -22.54 7.79 -9.55
N ALA A 116 -21.53 7.46 -8.74
CA ALA A 116 -21.48 6.29 -7.87
C ALA A 116 -22.21 6.53 -6.52
N GLN A 117 -22.75 7.71 -6.24
CA GLN A 117 -23.39 8.09 -4.96
C GLN A 117 -22.47 7.96 -3.74
N LEU A 118 -21.16 8.20 -3.92
CA LEU A 118 -20.13 8.03 -2.88
C LEU A 118 -19.61 9.35 -2.31
N LEU A 119 -20.12 10.52 -2.76
CA LEU A 119 -19.63 11.83 -2.31
C LEU A 119 -19.75 12.05 -0.80
N ASP A 120 -20.83 11.63 -0.19
CA ASP A 120 -21.08 11.84 1.24
C ASP A 120 -20.06 11.10 2.11
N SER A 121 -19.58 9.94 1.62
CA SER A 121 -18.58 9.12 2.31
C SER A 121 -17.17 9.73 2.36
N LEU A 122 -16.87 10.72 1.50
CA LEU A 122 -15.60 11.45 1.49
C LEU A 122 -15.30 12.16 2.82
N SER A 123 -16.33 12.63 3.51
CA SER A 123 -16.16 13.33 4.80
C SER A 123 -15.44 12.46 5.83
N SER A 124 -15.58 11.15 5.74
CA SER A 124 -14.98 10.18 6.67
C SER A 124 -13.45 10.10 6.58
N ILE A 125 -12.86 10.50 5.44
CA ILE A 125 -11.41 10.38 5.19
C ILE A 125 -10.69 11.73 5.13
N LYS A 126 -11.41 12.84 5.08
CA LYS A 126 -10.83 14.18 4.84
C LYS A 126 -9.82 14.60 5.91
N GLY A 127 -8.60 14.90 5.47
CA GLY A 127 -7.54 15.42 6.33
C GLY A 127 -7.05 14.45 7.39
N ARG A 128 -7.30 13.14 7.22
CA ARG A 128 -6.87 12.10 8.15
C ARG A 128 -5.50 11.56 7.77
N PHE A 129 -4.75 11.08 8.76
CA PHE A 129 -3.45 10.44 8.57
C PHE A 129 -3.64 8.94 8.30
N THR A 130 -4.05 8.60 7.07
CA THR A 130 -4.64 7.30 6.72
C THR A 130 -3.66 6.31 6.12
N HIS A 131 -2.55 6.77 5.54
CA HIS A 131 -1.69 5.92 4.74
C HIS A 131 -0.24 6.38 4.87
N HIS A 132 0.69 5.40 5.03
CA HIS A 132 2.05 5.68 5.47
C HIS A 132 3.13 5.08 4.56
N TYR A 133 2.75 4.20 3.61
CA TYR A 133 3.69 3.50 2.73
C TYR A 133 3.47 3.87 1.27
N PRO A 134 4.49 3.71 0.42
CA PRO A 134 4.31 3.81 -1.02
C PRO A 134 3.26 2.84 -1.54
N ILE A 135 2.47 3.28 -2.51
CA ILE A 135 1.51 2.43 -3.22
C ILE A 135 2.26 1.49 -4.15
N CYS A 136 1.94 0.21 -4.09
CA CYS A 136 2.52 -0.80 -4.95
C CYS A 136 1.53 -1.20 -6.04
N PHE A 137 2.04 -1.40 -7.25
CA PHE A 137 1.30 -1.95 -8.39
C PHE A 137 1.93 -3.28 -8.77
N ARG A 138 1.14 -4.34 -8.77
CA ARG A 138 1.57 -5.68 -9.17
C ARG A 138 0.76 -6.16 -10.36
N ARG A 139 1.45 -6.51 -11.45
CA ARG A 139 0.80 -7.12 -12.60
C ARG A 139 0.44 -8.57 -12.30
N ILE A 140 -0.77 -8.96 -12.63
CA ILE A 140 -1.30 -10.31 -12.52
C ILE A 140 -1.69 -10.75 -13.92
N MET A 141 -1.09 -11.85 -14.38
CA MET A 141 -1.40 -12.40 -15.70
C MET A 141 -2.74 -13.14 -15.63
N PRO A 142 -3.52 -13.13 -16.74
CA PRO A 142 -4.72 -13.93 -16.83
C PRO A 142 -4.42 -15.40 -16.60
N ASP A 143 -5.35 -16.10 -15.97
CA ASP A 143 -5.29 -17.54 -15.77
C ASP A 143 -6.68 -18.19 -15.92
N ASP A 144 -6.72 -19.52 -15.86
CA ASP A 144 -7.92 -20.34 -15.98
C ASP A 144 -8.33 -21.00 -14.64
N THR A 145 -7.73 -20.57 -13.54
CA THR A 145 -8.04 -21.13 -12.23
C THR A 145 -9.34 -20.55 -11.65
N LEU A 146 -10.14 -21.41 -10.99
CA LEU A 146 -11.46 -21.05 -10.51
C LEU A 146 -11.49 -20.01 -9.37
N ILE A 147 -10.35 -19.80 -8.70
CA ILE A 147 -10.26 -18.92 -7.51
C ILE A 147 -9.42 -17.67 -7.77
N SER A 148 -8.90 -17.52 -8.99
CA SER A 148 -8.14 -16.33 -9.36
C SER A 148 -9.06 -15.16 -9.70
N MET A 149 -8.72 -13.97 -9.25
CA MET A 149 -9.39 -12.73 -9.65
C MET A 149 -9.14 -12.38 -11.12
N ALA A 150 -8.12 -12.95 -11.75
CA ALA A 150 -7.80 -12.80 -13.16
C ALA A 150 -8.36 -13.93 -14.02
N SER A 151 -9.20 -14.82 -13.45
CA SER A 151 -9.79 -15.95 -14.15
C SER A 151 -10.77 -15.50 -15.24
N GLY A 152 -10.68 -16.17 -16.40
CA GLY A 152 -11.64 -15.97 -17.50
C GLY A 152 -11.51 -14.63 -18.24
N THR A 153 -10.48 -13.84 -17.98
CA THR A 153 -10.22 -12.57 -18.67
C THR A 153 -9.17 -12.75 -19.76
N SER A 154 -9.21 -11.88 -20.78
CA SER A 154 -8.24 -11.85 -21.87
C SER A 154 -7.12 -10.83 -21.66
N GLU A 155 -7.21 -9.98 -20.64
CA GLU A 155 -6.22 -8.95 -20.35
C GLU A 155 -5.63 -9.11 -18.94
N ASP A 156 -4.44 -8.51 -18.74
CA ASP A 156 -3.78 -8.47 -17.44
C ASP A 156 -4.61 -7.69 -16.43
N TRP A 157 -4.48 -8.09 -15.17
CA TRP A 157 -4.95 -7.34 -14.03
C TRP A 157 -3.81 -6.66 -13.30
N TYR A 158 -4.14 -5.65 -12.53
CA TYR A 158 -3.21 -5.00 -11.61
C TYR A 158 -3.79 -4.97 -10.20
N ALA A 159 -3.03 -5.52 -9.26
CA ALA A 159 -3.28 -5.30 -7.84
C ALA A 159 -2.67 -3.97 -7.43
N ILE A 160 -3.47 -3.10 -6.83
CA ILE A 160 -3.05 -1.84 -6.23
C ILE A 160 -3.07 -2.03 -4.72
N SER A 161 -1.89 -2.10 -4.10
CA SER A 161 -1.75 -2.35 -2.67
C SER A 161 -1.60 -1.04 -1.90
N PHE A 162 -2.50 -0.84 -0.95
CA PHE A 162 -2.50 0.25 0.01
C PHE A 162 -2.03 -0.30 1.35
N ILE A 163 -0.83 0.05 1.75
CA ILE A 163 -0.19 -0.48 2.95
C ILE A 163 -0.02 0.64 3.96
N THR A 164 -0.31 0.36 5.22
CA THR A 164 -0.08 1.31 6.30
C THR A 164 0.51 0.62 7.52
N TYR A 165 1.16 1.38 8.38
CA TYR A 165 1.54 0.91 9.71
C TYR A 165 0.30 0.64 10.56
N GLN A 166 0.39 -0.32 11.47
CA GLN A 166 -0.77 -0.84 12.22
C GLN A 166 -1.56 0.20 13.04
N GLU A 167 -1.01 1.40 13.21
CA GLU A 167 -1.64 2.53 13.92
C GLU A 167 -1.41 3.82 13.12
N PRO A 168 -2.38 4.73 13.05
CA PRO A 168 -3.75 4.64 13.58
C PRO A 168 -4.65 3.72 12.73
N ARG A 169 -5.28 2.75 13.37
CA ARG A 169 -6.06 1.70 12.70
C ARG A 169 -7.36 2.24 12.09
N ASP A 170 -8.11 3.03 12.86
CA ASP A 170 -9.45 3.48 12.46
C ASP A 170 -9.41 4.43 11.26
N GLU A 171 -8.37 5.26 11.17
CA GLU A 171 -8.17 6.15 10.03
C GLU A 171 -7.91 5.38 8.75
N PHE A 172 -7.12 4.30 8.81
CA PHE A 172 -6.91 3.42 7.67
C PHE A 172 -8.16 2.63 7.31
N HIS A 173 -8.92 2.13 8.28
CA HIS A 173 -10.17 1.43 8.01
C HIS A 173 -11.18 2.32 7.28
N ALA A 174 -11.29 3.59 7.65
CA ALA A 174 -12.15 4.55 6.94
C ALA A 174 -11.71 4.70 5.47
N LEU A 175 -10.40 4.88 5.22
CA LEU A 175 -9.86 4.95 3.86
C LEU A 175 -10.07 3.64 3.10
N ALA A 176 -9.77 2.49 3.73
CA ALA A 176 -9.89 1.18 3.11
C ALA A 176 -11.34 0.87 2.69
N THR A 177 -12.31 1.18 3.57
CA THR A 177 -13.73 1.03 3.25
C THR A 177 -14.15 1.92 2.09
N PHE A 178 -13.72 3.18 2.11
CA PHE A 178 -14.01 4.10 1.00
C PHE A 178 -13.41 3.62 -0.31
N LEU A 179 -12.12 3.24 -0.32
CA LEU A 179 -11.44 2.76 -1.52
C LEU A 179 -12.03 1.43 -2.02
N ALA A 180 -12.35 0.48 -1.13
CA ALA A 180 -12.96 -0.78 -1.54
C ALA A 180 -14.27 -0.54 -2.30
N ASN A 181 -15.16 0.29 -1.76
CA ASN A 181 -16.43 0.61 -2.39
C ASN A 181 -16.24 1.39 -3.70
N SER A 182 -15.41 2.44 -3.70
CA SER A 182 -15.23 3.27 -4.89
C SER A 182 -14.49 2.55 -6.01
N MET A 183 -13.49 1.73 -5.71
CA MET A 183 -12.76 0.97 -6.72
C MET A 183 -13.65 -0.10 -7.35
N PHE A 184 -14.51 -0.74 -6.56
CA PHE A 184 -15.49 -1.69 -7.07
C PHE A 184 -16.50 -1.02 -8.03
N GLU A 185 -17.13 0.07 -7.62
CA GLU A 185 -18.18 0.74 -8.40
C GLU A 185 -17.65 1.45 -9.67
N LEU A 186 -16.38 1.88 -9.66
CA LEU A 186 -15.82 2.69 -10.75
C LEU A 186 -14.97 1.91 -11.76
N PHE A 187 -14.37 0.78 -11.36
CA PHE A 187 -13.32 0.13 -12.15
C PHE A 187 -13.46 -1.40 -12.28
N GLN A 188 -14.60 -1.96 -11.86
CA GLN A 188 -14.90 -3.40 -12.06
C GLN A 188 -16.10 -3.64 -12.93
#